data_1631ab43e86ca2bedb7003d547dea1eb
#
_entry.id   1631ab43e86ca2bedb7003d547dea1eb
#
_cell.length_a   1.000
_cell.length_b   1.000
_cell.length_c   1.000
_cell.angle_alpha   90.00
_cell.angle_beta   90.00
_cell.angle_gamma   90.00
#
_symmetry.space_group_name_H-M   'P 1'
#
loop_
_entity.id
_entity.type
_entity.pdbx_description
1 polymer ?
#
loop_
_entity_poly.entity_id
_entity_poly.type
_entity_poly.pdbx_seq_one_letter_code
_entity_poly.pdbx_strand_id
1 'polypeptide(L)'
;SLVHSLLFVTSHPLVVVALMPLIGASVRRGHIFGAVIGFLGASIALLEVESNSQVTLIGDVAAFLGAVTVVGYLMIGRHLRSSRSTPVFIYAFPVTLLAGLILTLGSVSLEGTALNSATPELSALGWMDAVWLPWIAYLSLGPGLCGHTVINTALRWISPIVVSVALIFEPVIGGAIGWAITGEAYIGTWTLIGGPLMLV
;
A
#
# COMPACT_ATOMS: atom_id res chain seq x y z
N SER A 1 12.50 -0.78 11.05
CA SER A 1 11.75 0.32 11.68
C SER A 1 10.50 0.63 10.86
N LEU A 2 9.39 0.93 11.51
CA LEU A 2 8.13 1.27 10.82
C LEU A 2 8.31 2.45 9.87
N VAL A 3 9.03 3.49 10.30
CA VAL A 3 9.32 4.68 9.46
C VAL A 3 10.07 4.29 8.19
N HIS A 4 11.12 3.47 8.31
CA HIS A 4 11.87 3.00 7.15
C HIS A 4 10.99 2.16 6.20
N SER A 5 10.20 1.26 6.73
CA SER A 5 9.29 0.45 5.90
C SER A 5 8.28 1.32 5.15
N LEU A 6 7.67 2.29 5.84
CA LEU A 6 6.75 3.25 5.20
C LEU A 6 7.45 4.11 4.16
N LEU A 7 8.68 4.57 4.42
CA LEU A 7 9.47 5.35 3.48
C LEU A 7 9.74 4.56 2.19
N PHE A 8 10.16 3.30 2.31
CA PHE A 8 10.38 2.45 1.14
C PHE A 8 9.08 2.14 0.40
N VAL A 9 8.01 1.82 1.12
CA VAL A 9 6.70 1.58 0.49
C VAL A 9 6.22 2.82 -0.27
N THR A 10 6.30 4.01 0.32
CA THR A 10 5.87 5.26 -0.34
C THR A 10 6.77 5.69 -1.50
N SER A 11 7.91 5.02 -1.74
CA SER A 11 8.76 5.25 -2.91
C SER A 11 8.15 4.70 -4.23
N HIS A 12 7.05 3.95 -4.18
CA HIS A 12 6.43 3.32 -5.36
C HIS A 12 6.16 4.27 -6.55
N PRO A 13 5.82 5.58 -6.42
CA PRO A 13 5.67 6.44 -7.60
C PRO A 13 7.00 6.68 -8.33
N LEU A 14 8.11 6.76 -7.59
CA LEU A 14 9.44 6.86 -8.20
C LEU A 14 9.75 5.59 -9.00
N VAL A 15 9.42 4.43 -8.46
CA VAL A 15 9.58 3.13 -9.13
C VAL A 15 8.68 3.05 -10.38
N VAL A 16 7.42 3.51 -10.31
CA VAL A 16 6.53 3.60 -11.49
C VAL A 16 7.16 4.45 -12.58
N VAL A 17 7.61 5.66 -12.24
CA VAL A 17 8.23 6.59 -13.19
C VAL A 17 9.48 5.98 -13.84
N ALA A 18 10.30 5.26 -13.05
CA ALA A 18 11.50 4.59 -13.56
C ALA A 18 11.18 3.40 -14.49
N LEU A 19 10.12 2.64 -14.21
CA LEU A 19 9.80 1.42 -14.96
C LEU A 19 8.90 1.67 -16.18
N MET A 20 8.12 2.74 -16.22
CA MET A 20 7.21 3.02 -17.36
C MET A 20 7.92 3.09 -18.71
N PRO A 21 9.11 3.70 -18.88
CA PRO A 21 9.81 3.69 -20.14
C PRO A 21 10.15 2.28 -20.65
N LEU A 22 10.40 1.33 -19.74
CA LEU A 22 10.72 -0.06 -20.09
C LEU A 22 9.57 -0.78 -20.80
N ILE A 23 8.35 -0.34 -20.58
CA ILE A 23 7.14 -0.87 -21.25
C ILE A 23 6.67 0.03 -22.40
N GLY A 24 7.52 0.97 -22.86
CA GLY A 24 7.22 1.89 -23.96
C GLY A 24 6.22 3.00 -23.63
N ALA A 25 5.92 3.23 -22.34
CA ALA A 25 5.04 4.31 -21.93
C ALA A 25 5.80 5.63 -21.80
N SER A 26 5.21 6.73 -22.26
CA SER A 26 5.83 8.05 -22.20
C SER A 26 5.74 8.63 -20.78
N VAL A 27 6.90 9.04 -20.24
CA VAL A 27 6.98 9.77 -18.97
C VAL A 27 7.26 11.24 -19.27
N ARG A 28 6.39 12.12 -18.81
CA ARG A 28 6.56 13.57 -18.93
C ARG A 28 7.38 14.10 -17.76
N ARG A 29 8.07 15.22 -17.96
CA ARG A 29 8.83 15.88 -16.88
C ARG A 29 7.95 16.15 -15.65
N GLY A 30 6.70 16.56 -15.83
CA GLY A 30 5.75 16.75 -14.74
C GLY A 30 5.52 15.49 -13.90
N HIS A 31 5.50 14.29 -14.50
CA HIS A 31 5.38 13.04 -13.75
C HIS A 31 6.60 12.79 -12.85
N ILE A 32 7.81 13.13 -13.35
CA ILE A 32 9.05 13.00 -12.57
C ILE A 32 9.04 13.98 -11.40
N PHE A 33 8.75 15.25 -11.67
CA PHE A 33 8.69 16.28 -10.63
C PHE A 33 7.63 15.96 -9.58
N GLY A 34 6.41 15.61 -9.99
CA GLY A 34 5.34 15.24 -9.07
C GLY A 34 5.70 14.02 -8.20
N ALA A 35 6.29 12.97 -8.79
CA ALA A 35 6.72 11.80 -8.04
C ALA A 35 7.83 12.12 -7.03
N VAL A 36 8.82 12.95 -7.41
CA VAL A 36 9.91 13.35 -6.51
C VAL A 36 9.40 14.25 -5.40
N ILE A 37 8.63 15.30 -5.72
CA ILE A 37 8.11 16.23 -4.71
C ILE A 37 7.11 15.51 -3.78
N GLY A 38 6.24 14.67 -4.33
CA GLY A 38 5.31 13.87 -3.55
C GLY A 38 6.02 12.91 -2.59
N PHE A 39 7.08 12.24 -3.06
CA PHE A 39 7.91 11.39 -2.21
C PHE A 39 8.63 12.17 -1.10
N LEU A 40 9.17 13.35 -1.40
CA LEU A 40 9.78 14.23 -0.40
C LEU A 40 8.73 14.69 0.62
N GLY A 41 7.53 15.05 0.18
CA GLY A 41 6.42 15.40 1.05
C GLY A 41 6.04 14.26 1.99
N ALA A 42 5.92 13.04 1.47
CA ALA A 42 5.65 11.84 2.27
C ALA A 42 6.78 11.57 3.28
N SER A 43 8.04 11.73 2.85
CA SER A 43 9.21 11.55 3.72
C SER A 43 9.21 12.55 4.88
N ILE A 44 8.83 13.81 4.62
CA ILE A 44 8.70 14.83 5.66
C ILE A 44 7.55 14.49 6.61
N ALA A 45 6.39 14.08 6.11
CA ALA A 45 5.26 13.70 6.94
C ALA A 45 5.58 12.49 7.84
N LEU A 46 6.40 11.55 7.38
CA LEU A 46 6.84 10.39 8.17
C LEU A 46 7.78 10.76 9.33
N LEU A 47 8.33 11.97 9.38
CA LEU A 47 9.10 12.44 10.55
C LEU A 47 8.24 12.57 11.82
N GLU A 48 6.91 12.60 11.67
CA GLU A 48 5.97 12.56 12.79
C GLU A 48 5.88 11.19 13.48
N VAL A 49 6.18 10.12 12.74
CA VAL A 49 6.00 8.75 13.22
C VAL A 49 7.16 8.38 14.14
N GLU A 50 6.88 8.21 15.42
CA GLU A 50 7.84 7.67 16.36
C GLU A 50 8.13 6.19 16.05
N SER A 51 9.40 5.85 16.02
CA SER A 51 9.82 4.48 15.78
C SER A 51 10.87 4.03 16.79
N ASN A 52 10.44 3.17 17.70
CA ASN A 52 11.29 2.54 18.72
C ASN A 52 11.94 1.23 18.23
N SER A 53 11.66 0.81 16.99
CA SER A 53 12.18 -0.44 16.45
C SER A 53 13.51 -0.27 15.74
N GLN A 54 14.36 -1.29 15.82
CA GLN A 54 15.65 -1.28 15.12
C GLN A 54 15.47 -1.31 13.59
N VAL A 55 16.32 -0.57 12.90
CA VAL A 55 16.43 -0.62 11.44
C VAL A 55 17.21 -1.86 11.06
N THR A 56 16.67 -2.68 10.16
CA THR A 56 17.35 -3.86 9.63
C THR A 56 17.39 -3.79 8.11
N LEU A 57 18.53 -4.14 7.52
CA LEU A 57 18.68 -4.18 6.06
C LEU A 57 17.66 -5.13 5.41
N ILE A 58 17.37 -6.28 6.05
CA ILE A 58 16.38 -7.23 5.55
C ILE A 58 14.99 -6.60 5.52
N GLY A 59 14.61 -5.85 6.55
CA GLY A 59 13.32 -5.14 6.59
C GLY A 59 13.22 -4.06 5.52
N ASP A 60 14.30 -3.30 5.29
CA ASP A 60 14.34 -2.25 4.27
C ASP A 60 14.26 -2.85 2.85
N VAL A 61 14.99 -3.94 2.59
CA VAL A 61 14.92 -4.68 1.31
C VAL A 61 13.53 -5.26 1.09
N ALA A 62 12.91 -5.86 2.12
CA ALA A 62 11.57 -6.41 2.03
C ALA A 62 10.53 -5.31 1.73
N ALA A 63 10.62 -4.15 2.38
CA ALA A 63 9.75 -3.00 2.14
C ALA A 63 9.92 -2.44 0.72
N PHE A 64 11.15 -2.35 0.22
CA PHE A 64 11.41 -1.92 -1.16
C PHE A 64 10.86 -2.92 -2.18
N LEU A 65 11.03 -4.23 -1.96
CA LEU A 65 10.42 -5.27 -2.79
C LEU A 65 8.90 -5.17 -2.77
N GLY A 66 8.31 -4.82 -1.62
CA GLY A 66 6.89 -4.49 -1.50
C GLY A 66 6.48 -3.36 -2.44
N ALA A 67 7.23 -2.25 -2.46
CA ALA A 67 6.99 -1.13 -3.38
C ALA A 67 7.07 -1.56 -4.85
N VAL A 68 8.09 -2.35 -5.22
CA VAL A 68 8.22 -2.89 -6.60
C VAL A 68 7.02 -3.80 -6.95
N THR A 69 6.57 -4.60 -6.02
CA THR A 69 5.40 -5.50 -6.21
C THR A 69 4.11 -4.70 -6.44
N VAL A 70 3.90 -3.63 -5.66
CA VAL A 70 2.76 -2.70 -5.87
C VAL A 70 2.82 -2.08 -7.26
N VAL A 71 3.99 -1.66 -7.72
CA VAL A 71 4.15 -1.12 -9.09
C VAL A 71 3.80 -2.17 -10.13
N GLY A 72 4.31 -3.40 -9.99
CA GLY A 72 3.92 -4.52 -10.85
C GLY A 72 2.41 -4.74 -10.89
N TYR A 73 1.77 -4.73 -9.72
CA TYR A 73 0.31 -4.83 -9.59
C TYR A 73 -0.42 -3.72 -10.35
N LEU A 74 -0.01 -2.46 -10.19
CA LEU A 74 -0.64 -1.32 -10.88
C LEU A 74 -0.43 -1.39 -12.41
N MET A 75 0.76 -1.76 -12.87
CA MET A 75 1.09 -1.85 -14.30
C MET A 75 0.35 -3.00 -14.98
N ILE A 76 0.36 -4.19 -14.38
CA ILE A 76 -0.37 -5.35 -14.88
C ILE A 76 -1.88 -5.09 -14.83
N GLY A 77 -2.37 -4.54 -13.72
CA GLY A 77 -3.76 -4.12 -13.56
C GLY A 77 -4.20 -3.16 -14.66
N ARG A 78 -3.40 -2.14 -14.96
CA ARG A 78 -3.65 -1.22 -16.08
C ARG A 78 -3.71 -1.94 -17.41
N HIS A 79 -2.76 -2.82 -17.69
CA HIS A 79 -2.72 -3.58 -18.95
C HIS A 79 -3.97 -4.44 -19.11
N LEU A 80 -4.33 -5.21 -18.11
CA LEU A 80 -5.49 -6.10 -18.14
C LEU A 80 -6.82 -5.33 -18.23
N ARG A 81 -6.94 -4.23 -17.47
CA ARG A 81 -8.15 -3.44 -17.39
C ARG A 81 -8.37 -2.55 -18.61
N SER A 82 -7.30 -1.94 -19.14
CA SER A 82 -7.36 -0.99 -20.26
C SER A 82 -7.29 -1.71 -21.62
N SER A 83 -6.25 -2.51 -21.84
CA SER A 83 -5.99 -3.13 -23.14
C SER A 83 -6.81 -4.38 -23.39
N ARG A 84 -7.11 -5.16 -22.35
CA ARG A 84 -7.84 -6.43 -22.45
C ARG A 84 -9.31 -6.33 -22.00
N SER A 85 -9.72 -5.18 -21.45
CA SER A 85 -11.08 -4.97 -20.90
C SER A 85 -11.52 -6.04 -19.91
N THR A 86 -10.58 -6.66 -19.21
CA THR A 86 -10.86 -7.73 -18.23
C THR A 86 -11.77 -7.21 -17.12
N PRO A 87 -12.88 -7.87 -16.77
CA PRO A 87 -13.72 -7.47 -15.66
C PRO A 87 -12.94 -7.43 -14.35
N VAL A 88 -13.25 -6.45 -13.47
CA VAL A 88 -12.47 -6.20 -12.25
C VAL A 88 -12.38 -7.43 -11.34
N PHE A 89 -13.49 -8.14 -11.16
CA PHE A 89 -13.52 -9.29 -10.26
C PHE A 89 -12.76 -10.52 -10.82
N ILE A 90 -12.71 -10.68 -12.15
CA ILE A 90 -11.91 -11.75 -12.79
C ILE A 90 -10.40 -11.51 -12.55
N TYR A 91 -10.00 -10.26 -12.41
CA TYR A 91 -8.61 -9.90 -12.08
C TYR A 91 -8.38 -9.88 -10.56
N ALA A 92 -9.21 -9.15 -9.79
CA ALA A 92 -8.99 -8.87 -8.39
C ALA A 92 -9.11 -10.14 -7.52
N PHE A 93 -10.10 -10.98 -7.78
CA PHE A 93 -10.35 -12.18 -6.95
C PHE A 93 -9.15 -13.16 -6.95
N PRO A 94 -8.62 -13.61 -8.10
CA PRO A 94 -7.45 -14.48 -8.09
C PRO A 94 -6.21 -13.86 -7.45
N VAL A 95 -5.98 -12.57 -7.66
CA VAL A 95 -4.85 -11.86 -7.05
C VAL A 95 -4.96 -11.85 -5.53
N THR A 96 -6.12 -11.50 -4.99
CA THR A 96 -6.35 -11.48 -3.55
C THR A 96 -6.27 -12.88 -2.94
N LEU A 97 -6.86 -13.88 -3.61
CA LEU A 97 -6.81 -15.28 -3.16
C LEU A 97 -5.37 -15.79 -3.11
N LEU A 98 -4.59 -15.58 -4.18
CA LEU A 98 -3.19 -16.00 -4.24
C LEU A 98 -2.34 -15.28 -3.20
N ALA A 99 -2.57 -13.97 -2.99
CA ALA A 99 -1.88 -13.21 -1.95
C ALA A 99 -2.17 -13.80 -0.56
N GLY A 100 -3.43 -14.10 -0.25
CA GLY A 100 -3.82 -14.73 1.01
C GLY A 100 -3.16 -16.10 1.20
N LEU A 101 -3.15 -16.94 0.17
CA LEU A 101 -2.50 -18.25 0.21
C LEU A 101 -0.98 -18.13 0.43
N ILE A 102 -0.31 -17.23 -0.29
CA ILE A 102 1.13 -17.00 -0.15
C ILE A 102 1.47 -16.51 1.26
N LEU A 103 0.68 -15.56 1.80
CA LEU A 103 0.88 -15.06 3.16
C LEU A 103 0.66 -16.15 4.21
N THR A 104 -0.38 -16.97 4.08
CA THR A 104 -0.62 -18.11 4.98
C THR A 104 0.53 -19.11 4.93
N LEU A 105 0.99 -19.49 3.74
CA LEU A 105 2.13 -20.38 3.59
C LEU A 105 3.42 -19.77 4.13
N GLY A 106 3.64 -18.47 3.89
CA GLY A 106 4.77 -17.73 4.42
C GLY A 106 4.79 -17.71 5.94
N SER A 107 3.66 -17.41 6.57
CA SER A 107 3.52 -17.41 8.03
C SER A 107 3.85 -18.78 8.63
N VAL A 108 3.29 -19.85 8.08
CA VAL A 108 3.58 -21.21 8.55
C VAL A 108 5.04 -21.62 8.34
N SER A 109 5.62 -21.27 7.17
CA SER A 109 6.95 -21.76 6.79
C SER A 109 8.11 -20.94 7.35
N LEU A 110 7.94 -19.60 7.46
CA LEU A 110 9.00 -18.67 7.83
C LEU A 110 8.92 -18.24 9.28
N GLU A 111 7.70 -18.06 9.80
CA GLU A 111 7.45 -17.63 11.18
C GLU A 111 7.20 -18.81 12.12
N GLY A 112 7.02 -20.01 11.58
CA GLY A 112 6.76 -21.22 12.36
C GLY A 112 5.40 -21.24 13.03
N THR A 113 4.44 -20.44 12.55
CA THR A 113 3.08 -20.45 13.08
C THR A 113 2.38 -21.77 12.78
N ALA A 114 1.55 -22.27 13.70
CA ALA A 114 0.69 -23.40 13.39
C ALA A 114 -0.46 -22.97 12.47
N LEU A 115 -1.02 -23.87 11.68
CA LEU A 115 -2.25 -23.57 10.93
C LEU A 115 -3.40 -23.21 11.87
N ASN A 116 -3.54 -23.97 12.96
CA ASN A 116 -4.51 -23.72 14.00
C ASN A 116 -3.85 -23.94 15.36
N SER A 117 -3.94 -22.98 16.25
CA SER A 117 -3.40 -23.01 17.63
C SER A 117 -4.49 -22.56 18.59
N ALA A 118 -4.37 -23.02 19.85
CA ALA A 118 -5.22 -22.50 20.94
C ALA A 118 -5.00 -21.00 21.20
N THR A 119 -3.85 -20.47 20.79
CA THR A 119 -3.49 -19.04 20.91
C THR A 119 -3.63 -18.42 19.51
N PRO A 120 -4.62 -17.54 19.27
CA PRO A 120 -4.87 -16.94 17.95
C PRO A 120 -3.63 -16.27 17.35
N GLU A 121 -2.82 -15.60 18.16
CA GLU A 121 -1.60 -14.89 17.72
C GLU A 121 -0.50 -15.81 17.18
N LEU A 122 -0.54 -17.10 17.54
CA LEU A 122 0.39 -18.14 17.06
C LEU A 122 -0.19 -19.00 15.95
N SER A 123 -1.37 -18.63 15.43
CA SER A 123 -2.08 -19.37 14.41
C SER A 123 -2.17 -18.57 13.11
N ALA A 124 -1.81 -19.18 11.99
CA ALA A 124 -2.01 -18.59 10.67
C ALA A 124 -3.51 -18.35 10.34
N LEU A 125 -4.42 -19.08 10.98
CA LEU A 125 -5.88 -18.90 10.89
C LEU A 125 -6.48 -18.19 12.11
N GLY A 126 -5.66 -17.64 12.99
CA GLY A 126 -6.11 -16.94 14.20
C GLY A 126 -7.04 -15.77 13.96
N TRP A 127 -6.99 -15.17 12.76
CA TRP A 127 -7.91 -14.12 12.33
C TRP A 127 -9.38 -14.59 12.27
N MET A 128 -9.66 -15.89 12.26
CA MET A 128 -11.01 -16.47 12.31
C MET A 128 -11.61 -16.47 13.71
N ASP A 129 -10.85 -16.11 14.74
CA ASP A 129 -11.38 -15.96 16.09
C ASP A 129 -12.46 -14.89 16.14
N ALA A 130 -13.50 -15.14 16.97
CA ALA A 130 -14.68 -14.27 17.07
C ALA A 130 -14.34 -12.83 17.49
N VAL A 131 -13.25 -12.64 18.24
CA VAL A 131 -12.75 -11.31 18.64
C VAL A 131 -12.26 -10.50 17.44
N TRP A 132 -11.64 -11.14 16.45
CA TRP A 132 -11.08 -10.50 15.27
C TRP A 132 -12.03 -10.39 14.10
N LEU A 133 -13.06 -11.23 14.03
CA LEU A 133 -14.01 -11.26 12.90
C LEU A 133 -14.63 -9.90 12.56
N PRO A 134 -15.09 -9.06 13.49
CA PRO A 134 -15.65 -7.74 13.15
C PRO A 134 -14.62 -6.83 12.47
N TRP A 135 -13.36 -6.85 12.96
CA TRP A 135 -12.27 -6.05 12.39
C TRP A 135 -11.86 -6.56 11.02
N ILE A 136 -11.78 -7.87 10.85
CA ILE A 136 -11.49 -8.50 9.55
C ILE A 136 -12.62 -8.22 8.55
N ALA A 137 -13.87 -8.29 8.98
CA ALA A 137 -15.02 -7.93 8.14
C ALA A 137 -14.94 -6.46 7.71
N TYR A 138 -14.65 -5.54 8.64
CA TYR A 138 -14.45 -4.12 8.33
C TYR A 138 -13.33 -3.90 7.32
N LEU A 139 -12.14 -4.49 7.55
CA LEU A 139 -10.98 -4.34 6.67
C LEU A 139 -11.21 -5.01 5.30
N SER A 140 -11.91 -6.14 5.27
CA SER A 140 -12.19 -6.85 4.02
C SER A 140 -13.22 -6.13 3.16
N LEU A 141 -14.29 -5.61 3.76
CA LEU A 141 -15.37 -4.94 3.03
C LEU A 141 -15.01 -3.49 2.69
N GLY A 142 -14.47 -2.74 3.64
CA GLY A 142 -14.07 -1.34 3.43
C GLY A 142 -12.83 -1.23 2.54
N PRO A 143 -11.62 -1.21 3.10
CA PRO A 143 -10.39 -1.04 2.32
C PRO A 143 -10.19 -2.15 1.29
N GLY A 144 -10.48 -3.41 1.64
CA GLY A 144 -10.28 -4.56 0.77
C GLY A 144 -11.19 -4.51 -0.46
N LEU A 145 -12.48 -4.70 -0.26
CA LEU A 145 -13.41 -4.78 -1.39
C LEU A 145 -13.67 -3.40 -2.01
N CYS A 146 -14.04 -2.40 -1.24
CA CYS A 146 -14.36 -1.08 -1.79
C CYS A 146 -13.10 -0.36 -2.27
N GLY A 147 -12.05 -0.22 -1.44
CA GLY A 147 -10.84 0.51 -1.78
C GLY A 147 -10.10 -0.10 -2.97
N HIS A 148 -9.72 -1.37 -2.89
CA HIS A 148 -9.02 -2.04 -3.98
C HIS A 148 -9.85 -2.16 -5.26
N THR A 149 -11.18 -2.34 -5.16
CA THR A 149 -12.05 -2.39 -6.35
C THR A 149 -12.11 -1.04 -7.04
N VAL A 150 -12.16 0.07 -6.28
CA VAL A 150 -12.12 1.43 -6.84
C VAL A 150 -10.80 1.68 -7.56
N ILE A 151 -9.64 1.35 -6.93
CA ILE A 151 -8.32 1.47 -7.55
C ILE A 151 -8.25 0.66 -8.84
N ASN A 152 -8.63 -0.62 -8.80
CA ASN A 152 -8.61 -1.50 -9.97
C ASN A 152 -9.57 -1.03 -11.06
N THR A 153 -10.68 -0.43 -10.71
CA THR A 153 -11.62 0.16 -11.66
C THR A 153 -11.03 1.41 -12.29
N ALA A 154 -10.42 2.29 -11.51
CA ALA A 154 -9.77 3.51 -11.96
C ALA A 154 -8.62 3.22 -12.95
N LEU A 155 -7.87 2.13 -12.76
CA LEU A 155 -6.81 1.69 -13.67
C LEU A 155 -7.29 1.44 -15.11
N ARG A 156 -8.58 1.34 -15.36
CA ARG A 156 -9.11 1.27 -16.72
C ARG A 156 -8.90 2.57 -17.49
N TRP A 157 -8.97 3.70 -16.83
CA TRP A 157 -8.92 5.03 -17.45
C TRP A 157 -7.72 5.86 -17.00
N ILE A 158 -7.27 5.66 -15.77
CA ILE A 158 -6.23 6.47 -15.11
C ILE A 158 -4.88 5.75 -15.19
N SER A 159 -3.80 6.50 -15.45
CA SER A 159 -2.45 5.92 -15.52
C SER A 159 -1.95 5.42 -14.16
N PRO A 160 -1.09 4.39 -14.11
CA PRO A 160 -0.47 3.91 -12.87
C PRO A 160 0.27 5.00 -12.08
N ILE A 161 0.88 5.99 -12.77
CA ILE A 161 1.55 7.11 -12.11
C ILE A 161 0.56 7.91 -11.27
N VAL A 162 -0.57 8.30 -11.86
CA VAL A 162 -1.58 9.11 -11.15
C VAL A 162 -2.16 8.32 -9.96
N VAL A 163 -2.43 7.03 -10.15
CA VAL A 163 -2.91 6.17 -9.05
C VAL A 163 -1.85 6.06 -7.96
N SER A 164 -0.59 5.84 -8.33
CA SER A 164 0.48 5.71 -7.33
C SER A 164 0.73 7.01 -6.57
N VAL A 165 0.68 8.17 -7.24
CA VAL A 165 0.77 9.47 -6.55
C VAL A 165 -0.41 9.66 -5.60
N ALA A 166 -1.64 9.30 -6.02
CA ALA A 166 -2.80 9.38 -5.14
C ALA A 166 -2.66 8.51 -3.88
N LEU A 167 -2.02 7.36 -3.97
CA LEU A 167 -1.78 6.49 -2.81
C LEU A 167 -0.79 7.09 -1.79
N ILE A 168 0.06 8.04 -2.18
CA ILE A 168 0.94 8.75 -1.21
C ILE A 168 0.13 9.53 -0.17
N PHE A 169 -1.11 9.93 -0.50
CA PHE A 169 -1.99 10.64 0.44
C PHE A 169 -2.52 9.76 1.58
N GLU A 170 -2.34 8.46 1.52
CA GLU A 170 -2.85 7.53 2.52
C GLU A 170 -2.51 7.95 3.98
N PRO A 171 -1.28 8.35 4.33
CA PRO A 171 -0.96 8.78 5.69
C PRO A 171 -1.73 10.05 6.11
N VAL A 172 -1.91 11.00 5.20
CA VAL A 172 -2.64 12.25 5.48
C VAL A 172 -4.13 11.99 5.68
N ILE A 173 -4.73 11.22 4.79
CA ILE A 173 -6.14 10.86 4.87
C ILE A 173 -6.40 9.96 6.09
N GLY A 174 -5.53 8.99 6.32
CA GLY A 174 -5.61 8.10 7.49
C GLY A 174 -5.48 8.88 8.82
N GLY A 175 -4.54 9.82 8.89
CA GLY A 175 -4.39 10.72 10.03
C GLY A 175 -5.61 11.58 10.28
N ALA A 176 -6.20 12.15 9.23
CA ALA A 176 -7.42 12.96 9.33
C ALA A 176 -8.63 12.14 9.80
N ILE A 177 -8.79 10.92 9.29
CA ILE A 177 -9.85 9.98 9.71
C ILE A 177 -9.61 9.56 11.17
N GLY A 178 -8.38 9.22 11.53
CA GLY A 178 -8.01 8.87 12.89
C GLY A 178 -8.37 10.00 13.87
N TRP A 179 -7.99 11.23 13.57
CA TRP A 179 -8.34 12.40 14.35
C TRP A 179 -9.87 12.58 14.48
N ALA A 180 -10.61 12.45 13.40
CA ALA A 180 -12.06 12.60 13.41
C ALA A 180 -12.79 11.55 14.27
N ILE A 181 -12.22 10.34 14.37
CA ILE A 181 -12.82 9.23 15.14
C ILE A 181 -12.41 9.29 16.61
N THR A 182 -11.15 9.58 16.91
CA THR A 182 -10.60 9.47 18.26
C THR A 182 -10.55 10.81 19.00
N GLY A 183 -10.65 11.93 18.28
CA GLY A 183 -10.47 13.27 18.84
C GLY A 183 -9.01 13.63 19.18
N GLU A 184 -8.07 12.71 18.98
CA GLU A 184 -6.64 12.95 19.20
C GLU A 184 -6.02 13.58 17.96
N ALA A 185 -5.12 14.57 18.17
CA ALA A 185 -4.46 15.25 17.05
C ALA A 185 -3.30 14.38 16.51
N TYR A 186 -3.61 13.52 15.54
CA TYR A 186 -2.58 12.75 14.82
C TYR A 186 -1.91 13.53 13.68
N ILE A 187 -2.45 14.74 13.35
CA ILE A 187 -1.87 15.58 12.32
C ILE A 187 -0.89 16.53 12.98
N GLY A 188 0.36 16.17 13.00
CA GLY A 188 1.40 17.00 13.57
C GLY A 188 2.04 17.96 12.57
N THR A 189 3.06 18.71 13.03
CA THR A 189 3.73 19.75 12.26
C THR A 189 4.33 19.23 10.96
N TRP A 190 4.96 18.06 10.99
CA TRP A 190 5.61 17.47 9.81
C TRP A 190 4.61 17.02 8.75
N THR A 191 3.46 16.51 9.18
CA THR A 191 2.35 16.18 8.29
C THR A 191 1.74 17.43 7.65
N LEU A 192 1.63 18.55 8.39
CA LEU A 192 1.18 19.81 7.83
C LEU A 192 2.15 20.43 6.82
N ILE A 193 3.45 20.18 6.95
CA ILE A 193 4.47 20.61 5.99
C ILE A 193 4.53 19.67 4.79
N GLY A 194 4.61 18.37 5.03
CA GLY A 194 4.74 17.35 3.99
C GLY A 194 3.48 17.16 3.15
N GLY A 195 2.30 17.24 3.76
CA GLY A 195 1.02 17.04 3.11
C GLY A 195 0.79 17.91 1.85
N PRO A 196 0.96 19.23 1.91
CA PRO A 196 0.84 20.09 0.73
C PRO A 196 1.81 19.74 -0.41
N LEU A 197 3.02 19.24 -0.10
CA LEU A 197 3.99 18.83 -1.13
C LEU A 197 3.53 17.57 -1.87
N MET A 198 2.69 16.74 -1.26
CA MET A 198 2.13 15.57 -1.94
C MET A 198 1.08 15.95 -2.99
N LEU A 199 0.56 17.19 -2.96
CA LEU A 199 -0.47 17.70 -3.90
C LEU A 199 0.12 18.23 -5.22
N VAL A 200 1.44 18.29 -5.36
CA VAL A 200 2.13 18.80 -6.53
C VAL A 200 2.31 17.68 -7.58
#